data_f1591fcaacd3622ebcd1b555894b1dba
#
_entry.id   f1591fcaacd3622ebcd1b555894b1dba
#
_cell.length_a   1.000
_cell.length_b   1.000
_cell.length_c   1.000
_cell.angle_alpha   90.00
_cell.angle_beta   90.00
_cell.angle_gamma   90.00
#
_symmetry.space_group_name_H-M   'P 1'
#
loop_
_entity.id
_entity.type
_entity.pdbx_description
1 polymer ?
#
loop_
_entity_poly.entity_id
_entity_poly.type
_entity_poly.pdbx_seq_one_letter_code
_entity_poly.pdbx_strand_id
1 'polypeptide(L)'
;MLLLILYYNEAFSLSLNNQISTQMDKTTFDKYLDDRYNKQLDYYRQASAKNQKRYKLFQWILIVLSALTPVVAALNGIKSGAINISPLINVNLLVVIISSIVAILTTGLKTFNYQELWVKYRSTYEKLKPEIHYYNFNIGPYAATGVDKESVFVTRVEAILDTEHSQWPPVKSLQNTQDQSGDPDSSKK
;
A
#
# COMPACT_ATOMS: atom_id res chain seq x y z
N MET A 1 53.85 40.98 3.39
CA MET A 1 53.41 40.24 4.61
C MET A 1 51.93 40.40 4.89
N LEU A 2 51.39 41.60 4.89
CA LEU A 2 49.94 41.84 5.18
C LEU A 2 48.99 41.21 4.13
N LEU A 3 49.32 41.27 2.84
CA LEU A 3 48.55 40.69 1.75
C LEU A 3 48.46 39.14 1.82
N LEU A 4 49.52 38.47 2.27
CA LEU A 4 49.54 37.05 2.46
C LEU A 4 48.64 36.60 3.62
N ILE A 5 48.57 37.38 4.69
CA ILE A 5 47.72 37.12 5.83
C ILE A 5 46.23 37.30 5.44
N LEU A 6 45.89 38.28 4.65
CA LEU A 6 44.52 38.49 4.15
C LEU A 6 44.11 37.37 3.20
N TYR A 7 44.98 36.94 2.29
CA TYR A 7 44.70 35.82 1.39
C TYR A 7 44.47 34.49 2.16
N TYR A 8 45.29 34.22 3.20
CA TYR A 8 45.14 33.03 4.03
C TYR A 8 43.83 33.06 4.85
N ASN A 9 43.40 34.24 5.34
CA ASN A 9 42.14 34.38 6.06
C ASN A 9 40.92 34.20 5.14
N GLU A 10 40.93 34.70 3.91
CA GLU A 10 39.87 34.45 2.94
C GLU A 10 39.78 32.98 2.52
N ALA A 11 40.90 32.35 2.22
CA ALA A 11 40.96 30.93 1.86
C ALA A 11 40.48 30.04 3.02
N PHE A 12 40.84 30.39 4.26
CA PHE A 12 40.41 29.67 5.45
C PHE A 12 38.90 29.88 5.72
N SER A 13 38.37 31.09 5.56
CA SER A 13 36.92 31.37 5.73
C SER A 13 36.07 30.68 4.66
N LEU A 14 36.55 30.63 3.42
CA LEU A 14 35.88 29.89 2.32
C LEU A 14 35.89 28.38 2.58
N SER A 15 37.01 27.84 3.06
CA SER A 15 37.13 26.43 3.44
C SER A 15 36.18 26.08 4.60
N LEU A 16 36.11 26.93 5.62
CA LEU A 16 35.22 26.75 6.77
C LEU A 16 33.75 26.82 6.37
N ASN A 17 33.37 27.80 5.54
CA ASN A 17 32.00 27.91 5.03
C ASN A 17 31.60 26.73 4.17
N ASN A 18 32.50 26.20 3.32
CA ASN A 18 32.24 25.00 2.54
C ASN A 18 32.09 23.74 3.45
N GLN A 19 32.89 23.61 4.51
CA GLN A 19 32.71 22.49 5.45
C GLN A 19 31.39 22.59 6.23
N ILE A 20 30.99 23.80 6.66
CA ILE A 20 29.73 24.00 7.38
C ILE A 20 28.54 23.74 6.47
N SER A 21 28.55 24.20 5.21
CA SER A 21 27.47 23.91 4.26
C SER A 21 27.36 22.41 3.93
N THR A 22 28.47 21.74 3.68
CA THR A 22 28.48 20.29 3.43
C THR A 22 28.00 19.48 4.65
N GLN A 23 28.32 19.91 5.87
CA GLN A 23 27.85 19.23 7.08
C GLN A 23 26.38 19.48 7.37
N MET A 24 25.87 20.67 7.02
CA MET A 24 24.45 21.03 7.16
C MET A 24 23.59 20.27 6.15
N ASP A 25 24.03 20.13 4.92
CA ASP A 25 23.37 19.33 3.88
C ASP A 25 23.30 17.85 4.26
N LYS A 26 24.39 17.28 4.77
CA LYS A 26 24.42 15.89 5.22
C LYS A 26 23.46 15.63 6.38
N THR A 27 23.39 16.52 7.36
CA THR A 27 22.47 16.41 8.50
C THR A 27 21.02 16.48 8.07
N THR A 28 20.71 17.30 7.07
CA THR A 28 19.36 17.44 6.49
C THR A 28 18.98 16.20 5.71
N PHE A 29 19.90 15.62 4.96
CA PHE A 29 19.67 14.38 4.22
C PHE A 29 19.48 13.17 5.15
N ASP A 30 20.31 13.02 6.18
CA ASP A 30 20.16 11.97 7.20
C ASP A 30 18.79 12.07 7.89
N LYS A 31 18.35 13.29 8.22
CA LYS A 31 17.02 13.53 8.76
C LYS A 31 15.91 13.16 7.77
N TYR A 32 16.06 13.46 6.49
CA TYR A 32 15.11 13.01 5.46
C TYR A 32 15.04 11.47 5.37
N LEU A 33 16.18 10.80 5.42
CA LEU A 33 16.22 9.33 5.43
C LEU A 33 15.43 8.75 6.61
N ASP A 34 15.62 9.29 7.81
CA ASP A 34 14.96 8.77 9.02
C ASP A 34 13.49 9.18 9.10
N ASP A 35 13.18 10.43 8.85
CA ASP A 35 11.83 10.97 9.06
C ASP A 35 10.86 10.71 7.90
N ARG A 36 11.38 10.56 6.69
CA ARG A 36 10.56 10.41 5.49
C ARG A 36 10.75 9.04 4.84
N TYR A 37 11.94 8.75 4.33
CA TYR A 37 12.20 7.54 3.55
C TYR A 37 11.96 6.24 4.34
N ASN A 38 12.62 6.08 5.49
CA ASN A 38 12.50 4.87 6.31
C ASN A 38 11.07 4.67 6.83
N LYS A 39 10.40 5.74 7.26
CA LYS A 39 9.00 5.67 7.72
C LYS A 39 8.05 5.28 6.60
N GLN A 40 8.22 5.82 5.39
CA GLN A 40 7.41 5.43 4.23
C GLN A 40 7.68 3.98 3.83
N LEU A 41 8.94 3.57 3.78
CA LEU A 41 9.32 2.19 3.48
C LEU A 41 8.67 1.19 4.45
N ASP A 42 8.72 1.48 5.75
CA ASP A 42 8.07 0.66 6.79
C ASP A 42 6.55 0.67 6.67
N TYR A 43 5.95 1.82 6.39
CA TYR A 43 4.51 1.94 6.17
C TYR A 43 4.04 1.03 5.04
N TYR A 44 4.67 1.11 3.85
CA TYR A 44 4.29 0.29 2.70
C TYR A 44 4.52 -1.20 2.96
N ARG A 45 5.60 -1.56 3.65
CA ARG A 45 5.87 -2.95 4.06
C ARG A 45 4.78 -3.49 4.97
N GLN A 46 4.42 -2.75 6.01
CA GLN A 46 3.41 -3.17 7.00
C GLN A 46 2.01 -3.16 6.40
N ALA A 47 1.64 -2.13 5.64
CA ALA A 47 0.34 -2.03 4.98
C ALA A 47 0.13 -3.17 3.97
N SER A 48 1.16 -3.49 3.16
CA SER A 48 1.13 -4.63 2.25
C SER A 48 0.93 -5.95 3.01
N ALA A 49 1.75 -6.22 4.04
CA ALA A 49 1.67 -7.45 4.83
C ALA A 49 0.31 -7.60 5.54
N LYS A 50 -0.24 -6.52 6.09
CA LYS A 50 -1.54 -6.50 6.77
C LYS A 50 -2.69 -6.82 5.81
N ASN A 51 -2.72 -6.18 4.64
CA ASN A 51 -3.77 -6.42 3.64
C ASN A 51 -3.65 -7.82 3.03
N GLN A 52 -2.43 -8.31 2.78
CA GLN A 52 -2.20 -9.68 2.31
C GLN A 52 -2.70 -10.74 3.30
N LYS A 53 -2.42 -10.55 4.61
CA LYS A 53 -2.91 -11.48 5.65
C LYS A 53 -4.43 -11.50 5.70
N ARG A 54 -5.08 -10.33 5.65
CA ARG A 54 -6.55 -10.22 5.64
C ARG A 54 -7.14 -10.90 4.40
N TYR A 55 -6.60 -10.60 3.21
CA TYR A 55 -7.05 -11.22 1.97
C TYR A 55 -6.95 -12.74 2.04
N LYS A 56 -5.78 -13.28 2.43
CA LYS A 56 -5.57 -14.74 2.56
C LYS A 56 -6.52 -15.38 3.56
N LEU A 57 -6.74 -14.75 4.72
CA LEU A 57 -7.65 -15.27 5.74
C LEU A 57 -9.09 -15.37 5.19
N PHE A 58 -9.63 -14.29 4.62
CA PHE A 58 -10.98 -14.32 4.06
C PHE A 58 -11.11 -15.29 2.89
N GLN A 59 -10.09 -15.40 2.05
CA GLN A 59 -10.06 -16.38 0.95
C GLN A 59 -10.12 -17.81 1.47
N TRP A 60 -9.35 -18.14 2.50
CA TRP A 60 -9.39 -19.48 3.12
C TRP A 60 -10.73 -19.78 3.76
N ILE A 61 -11.31 -18.83 4.51
CA ILE A 61 -12.64 -19.00 5.12
C ILE A 61 -13.68 -19.26 4.02
N LEU A 62 -13.63 -18.52 2.92
CA LEU A 62 -14.55 -18.68 1.80
C LEU A 62 -14.42 -20.06 1.13
N ILE A 63 -13.19 -20.51 0.89
CA ILE A 63 -12.92 -21.83 0.31
C ILE A 63 -13.49 -22.95 1.21
N VAL A 64 -13.21 -22.89 2.52
CA VAL A 64 -13.68 -23.91 3.48
C VAL A 64 -15.22 -23.91 3.55
N LEU A 65 -15.86 -22.75 3.69
CA LEU A 65 -17.32 -22.66 3.76
C LEU A 65 -17.98 -23.16 2.46
N SER A 66 -17.42 -22.79 1.31
CA SER A 66 -17.94 -23.24 0.00
C SER A 66 -17.80 -24.75 -0.17
N ALA A 67 -16.70 -25.37 0.31
CA ALA A 67 -16.49 -26.81 0.25
C ALA A 67 -17.40 -27.57 1.24
N LEU A 68 -17.71 -26.98 2.39
CA LEU A 68 -18.60 -27.58 3.40
C LEU A 68 -20.07 -27.57 2.97
N THR A 69 -20.50 -26.60 2.19
CA THR A 69 -21.91 -26.43 1.79
C THR A 69 -22.49 -27.70 1.13
N PRO A 70 -21.88 -28.32 0.10
CA PRO A 70 -22.40 -29.55 -0.51
C PRO A 70 -22.34 -30.76 0.45
N VAL A 71 -21.35 -30.84 1.34
CA VAL A 71 -21.23 -31.91 2.33
C VAL A 71 -22.41 -31.85 3.30
N VAL A 72 -22.71 -30.66 3.84
CA VAL A 72 -23.86 -30.49 4.74
C VAL A 72 -25.18 -30.75 4.01
N ALA A 73 -25.31 -30.33 2.76
CA ALA A 73 -26.49 -30.62 1.95
C ALA A 73 -26.69 -32.12 1.71
N ALA A 74 -25.63 -32.88 1.48
CA ALA A 74 -25.67 -34.32 1.28
C ALA A 74 -26.16 -35.09 2.53
N LEU A 75 -25.85 -34.60 3.73
CA LEU A 75 -26.34 -35.17 5.00
C LEU A 75 -27.87 -35.17 5.09
N ASN A 76 -28.54 -34.24 4.43
CA ASN A 76 -30.00 -34.15 4.37
C ASN A 76 -30.62 -35.27 3.54
N GLY A 77 -29.88 -35.84 2.57
CA GLY A 77 -30.32 -36.94 1.72
C GLY A 77 -30.23 -38.32 2.44
N ILE A 78 -29.42 -38.44 3.49
CA ILE A 78 -29.23 -39.65 4.24
C ILE A 78 -30.30 -39.75 5.35
N LYS A 79 -31.55 -39.94 4.94
CA LYS A 79 -32.70 -40.18 5.85
C LYS A 79 -32.73 -41.60 6.37
N SER A 80 -31.59 -42.28 6.47
CA SER A 80 -31.57 -43.69 6.90
C SER A 80 -30.73 -43.84 8.19
N GLY A 81 -31.42 -43.92 9.31
CA GLY A 81 -31.20 -44.79 10.46
C GLY A 81 -29.90 -44.75 11.25
N ALA A 82 -28.82 -44.14 10.81
CA ALA A 82 -27.49 -44.32 11.43
C ALA A 82 -26.92 -43.12 12.17
N ILE A 83 -27.41 -41.90 11.95
CA ILE A 83 -26.91 -40.70 12.65
C ILE A 83 -28.15 -39.92 13.15
N ASN A 84 -28.48 -40.06 14.44
CA ASN A 84 -29.41 -39.18 15.13
C ASN A 84 -28.74 -37.80 15.33
N ILE A 85 -28.70 -36.99 14.27
CA ILE A 85 -28.44 -35.59 14.42
C ILE A 85 -29.66 -35.00 15.15
N SER A 86 -29.40 -34.45 16.33
CA SER A 86 -30.39 -33.93 17.26
C SER A 86 -31.52 -33.23 16.53
N PRO A 87 -32.81 -33.47 16.84
CA PRO A 87 -33.97 -32.85 16.16
C PRO A 87 -34.00 -31.34 16.23
N LEU A 88 -33.09 -30.74 16.99
CA LEU A 88 -32.90 -29.30 17.15
C LEU A 88 -32.16 -28.61 16.00
N ILE A 89 -31.41 -29.38 15.16
CA ILE A 89 -30.63 -28.77 14.08
C ILE A 89 -31.31 -29.05 12.73
N ASN A 90 -31.99 -28.03 12.21
CA ASN A 90 -32.53 -28.08 10.86
C ASN A 90 -31.39 -27.93 9.83
N VAL A 91 -30.97 -29.06 9.20
CA VAL A 91 -29.87 -29.08 8.21
C VAL A 91 -30.14 -28.11 7.04
N ASN A 92 -31.41 -27.97 6.62
CA ASN A 92 -31.74 -27.02 5.56
C ASN A 92 -31.47 -25.55 5.98
N LEU A 93 -31.80 -25.20 7.23
CA LEU A 93 -31.50 -23.89 7.78
C LEU A 93 -29.99 -23.64 7.84
N LEU A 94 -29.22 -24.65 8.22
CA LEU A 94 -27.75 -24.57 8.28
C LEU A 94 -27.14 -24.32 6.90
N VAL A 95 -27.61 -24.99 5.85
CA VAL A 95 -27.18 -24.76 4.45
C VAL A 95 -27.49 -23.32 4.03
N VAL A 96 -28.68 -22.81 4.34
CA VAL A 96 -29.07 -21.42 4.00
C VAL A 96 -28.16 -20.43 4.71
N ILE A 97 -27.87 -20.63 6.00
CA ILE A 97 -26.98 -19.72 6.77
C ILE A 97 -25.57 -19.73 6.17
N ILE A 98 -24.99 -20.91 5.90
CA ILE A 98 -23.63 -21.01 5.31
C ILE A 98 -23.60 -20.33 3.95
N SER A 99 -24.58 -20.57 3.08
CA SER A 99 -24.65 -19.95 1.75
C SER A 99 -24.78 -18.44 1.82
N SER A 100 -25.54 -17.92 2.79
CA SER A 100 -25.67 -16.49 3.03
C SER A 100 -24.33 -15.86 3.47
N ILE A 101 -23.61 -16.51 4.37
CA ILE A 101 -22.29 -16.07 4.81
C ILE A 101 -21.30 -16.06 3.63
N VAL A 102 -21.29 -17.10 2.79
CA VAL A 102 -20.45 -17.17 1.59
C VAL A 102 -20.76 -15.99 0.64
N ALA A 103 -22.04 -15.68 0.41
CA ALA A 103 -22.46 -14.57 -0.44
C ALA A 103 -21.96 -13.22 0.11
N ILE A 104 -22.13 -12.98 1.42
CA ILE A 104 -21.68 -11.76 2.09
C ILE A 104 -20.15 -11.63 2.02
N LEU A 105 -19.42 -12.70 2.31
CA LEU A 105 -17.95 -12.69 2.26
C LEU A 105 -17.43 -12.44 0.83
N THR A 106 -18.04 -13.05 -0.18
CA THR A 106 -17.66 -12.86 -1.58
C THR A 106 -17.87 -11.41 -2.02
N THR A 107 -19.02 -10.82 -1.66
CA THR A 107 -19.31 -9.41 -1.95
C THR A 107 -18.37 -8.49 -1.19
N GLY A 108 -18.12 -8.77 0.10
CA GLY A 108 -17.19 -8.01 0.92
C GLY A 108 -15.76 -8.01 0.37
N LEU A 109 -15.23 -9.16 -0.07
CA LEU A 109 -13.90 -9.24 -0.68
C LEU A 109 -13.78 -8.39 -1.94
N LYS A 110 -14.83 -8.35 -2.78
CA LYS A 110 -14.86 -7.49 -3.98
C LYS A 110 -14.97 -6.02 -3.63
N THR A 111 -15.78 -5.67 -2.63
CA THR A 111 -16.00 -4.27 -2.23
C THR A 111 -14.75 -3.65 -1.58
N PHE A 112 -14.06 -4.40 -0.72
CA PHE A 112 -12.89 -3.88 0.00
C PHE A 112 -11.57 -3.96 -0.77
N ASN A 113 -11.52 -4.62 -1.93
CA ASN A 113 -10.37 -4.69 -2.84
C ASN A 113 -9.02 -4.98 -2.15
N TYR A 114 -9.02 -5.80 -1.08
CA TYR A 114 -7.81 -6.12 -0.32
C TYR A 114 -6.68 -6.68 -1.19
N GLN A 115 -7.03 -7.40 -2.27
CA GLN A 115 -6.05 -7.92 -3.21
C GLN A 115 -5.32 -6.80 -3.95
N GLU A 116 -6.03 -5.83 -4.47
CA GLU A 116 -5.45 -4.69 -5.19
C GLU A 116 -4.60 -3.83 -4.26
N LEU A 117 -5.09 -3.57 -3.04
CA LEU A 117 -4.38 -2.78 -2.05
C LEU A 117 -3.04 -3.39 -1.65
N TRP A 118 -2.98 -4.71 -1.35
CA TRP A 118 -1.71 -5.31 -0.97
C TRP A 118 -0.72 -5.36 -2.13
N VAL A 119 -1.18 -5.60 -3.36
CA VAL A 119 -0.34 -5.59 -4.57
C VAL A 119 0.22 -4.20 -4.82
N LYS A 120 -0.61 -3.16 -4.70
CA LYS A 120 -0.23 -1.76 -4.88
C LYS A 120 0.84 -1.35 -3.85
N TYR A 121 0.58 -1.57 -2.56
CA TYR A 121 1.56 -1.26 -1.51
C TYR A 121 2.85 -2.06 -1.66
N ARG A 122 2.76 -3.34 -2.08
CA ARG A 122 3.93 -4.16 -2.35
C ARG A 122 4.74 -3.62 -3.51
N SER A 123 4.10 -3.20 -4.60
CA SER A 123 4.76 -2.61 -5.75
C SER A 123 5.55 -1.35 -5.37
N THR A 124 4.92 -0.45 -4.59
CA THR A 124 5.58 0.78 -4.12
C THR A 124 6.76 0.47 -3.20
N TYR A 125 6.60 -0.47 -2.27
CA TYR A 125 7.70 -0.94 -1.43
C TYR A 125 8.89 -1.47 -2.23
N GLU A 126 8.64 -2.33 -3.24
CA GLU A 126 9.69 -2.93 -4.07
C GLU A 126 10.35 -1.91 -5.02
N LYS A 127 9.69 -0.78 -5.33
CA LYS A 127 10.30 0.34 -6.06
C LYS A 127 11.17 1.22 -5.16
N LEU A 128 10.73 1.47 -3.92
CA LEU A 128 11.47 2.29 -2.96
C LEU A 128 12.71 1.58 -2.42
N LYS A 129 12.59 0.30 -2.09
CA LYS A 129 13.63 -0.47 -1.42
C LYS A 129 15.01 -0.43 -2.11
N PRO A 130 15.14 -0.57 -3.43
CA PRO A 130 16.44 -0.56 -4.09
C PRO A 130 17.08 0.83 -4.21
N GLU A 131 16.34 1.93 -4.06
CA GLU A 131 16.86 3.29 -4.26
C GLU A 131 18.03 3.61 -3.32
N ILE A 132 17.96 3.20 -2.05
CA ILE A 132 19.06 3.39 -1.10
C ILE A 132 20.33 2.60 -1.49
N HIS A 133 20.17 1.44 -2.12
CA HIS A 133 21.28 0.65 -2.61
C HIS A 133 21.92 1.32 -3.84
N TYR A 134 21.08 1.82 -4.77
CA TYR A 134 21.60 2.56 -5.95
C TYR A 134 22.37 3.82 -5.54
N TYR A 135 21.86 4.55 -4.54
CA TYR A 135 22.55 5.71 -3.95
C TYR A 135 23.89 5.32 -3.33
N ASN A 136 23.91 4.28 -2.47
CA ASN A 136 25.11 3.85 -1.75
C ASN A 136 26.21 3.30 -2.69
N PHE A 137 25.81 2.58 -3.74
CA PHE A 137 26.76 1.98 -4.70
C PHE A 137 27.05 2.87 -5.92
N ASN A 138 26.52 4.08 -5.99
CA ASN A 138 26.70 4.99 -7.12
C ASN A 138 26.29 4.37 -8.46
N ILE A 139 25.13 3.72 -8.52
CA ILE A 139 24.63 3.02 -9.71
C ILE A 139 23.52 3.83 -10.39
N GLY A 140 23.44 3.73 -11.72
CA GLY A 140 22.40 4.38 -12.52
C GLY A 140 22.50 5.90 -12.47
N PRO A 141 21.43 6.63 -12.10
CA PRO A 141 21.44 8.09 -12.09
C PRO A 141 22.41 8.70 -11.07
N TYR A 142 22.88 7.92 -10.11
CA TYR A 142 23.86 8.34 -9.09
C TYR A 142 25.32 8.20 -9.53
N ALA A 143 25.58 7.59 -10.70
CA ALA A 143 26.94 7.37 -11.22
C ALA A 143 27.51 8.60 -11.95
N ALA A 144 26.69 9.59 -12.30
CA ALA A 144 27.11 10.74 -13.08
C ALA A 144 28.01 11.68 -12.24
N THR A 145 29.14 12.10 -12.83
CA THR A 145 30.06 13.07 -12.22
C THR A 145 29.41 14.47 -12.14
N GLY A 146 29.50 15.11 -10.98
CA GLY A 146 28.98 16.49 -10.77
C GLY A 146 27.49 16.56 -10.43
N VAL A 147 26.83 15.43 -10.23
CA VAL A 147 25.42 15.39 -9.80
C VAL A 147 25.34 15.40 -8.27
N ASP A 148 24.46 16.24 -7.74
CA ASP A 148 24.05 16.18 -6.34
C ASP A 148 23.20 14.92 -6.11
N LYS A 149 23.84 13.89 -5.57
CA LYS A 149 23.21 12.57 -5.36
C LYS A 149 22.07 12.60 -4.37
N GLU A 150 22.13 13.47 -3.37
CA GLU A 150 21.13 13.62 -2.33
C GLU A 150 19.86 14.21 -2.90
N SER A 151 19.98 15.26 -3.72
CA SER A 151 18.87 15.84 -4.45
C SER A 151 18.22 14.86 -5.43
N VAL A 152 19.02 14.09 -6.16
CA VAL A 152 18.52 13.05 -7.07
C VAL A 152 17.77 11.97 -6.27
N PHE A 153 18.28 11.54 -5.12
CA PHE A 153 17.63 10.54 -4.28
C PHE A 153 16.26 11.04 -3.80
N VAL A 154 16.21 12.24 -3.22
CA VAL A 154 14.96 12.84 -2.75
C VAL A 154 13.95 12.96 -3.89
N THR A 155 14.36 13.49 -5.04
CA THR A 155 13.49 13.65 -6.23
C THR A 155 12.91 12.32 -6.69
N ARG A 156 13.72 11.26 -6.77
CA ARG A 156 13.28 9.93 -7.21
C ARG A 156 12.34 9.27 -6.20
N VAL A 157 12.65 9.35 -4.92
CA VAL A 157 11.80 8.82 -3.86
C VAL A 157 10.43 9.52 -3.87
N GLU A 158 10.40 10.85 -3.92
CA GLU A 158 9.14 11.59 -3.97
C GLU A 158 8.36 11.31 -5.27
N ALA A 159 9.02 11.16 -6.42
CA ALA A 159 8.35 10.77 -7.67
C ALA A 159 7.68 9.38 -7.59
N ILE A 160 8.30 8.42 -6.89
CA ILE A 160 7.69 7.10 -6.65
C ILE A 160 6.44 7.25 -5.76
N LEU A 161 6.52 8.07 -4.71
CA LEU A 161 5.41 8.31 -3.79
C LEU A 161 4.26 9.07 -4.47
N ASP A 162 4.55 10.08 -5.27
CA ASP A 162 3.55 10.86 -6.02
C ASP A 162 2.82 9.98 -7.05
N THR A 163 3.53 9.09 -7.73
CA THR A 163 2.92 8.13 -8.66
C THR A 163 1.90 7.24 -7.95
N GLU A 164 2.15 6.88 -6.71
CA GLU A 164 1.20 6.09 -5.91
C GLU A 164 -0.01 6.94 -5.50
N HIS A 165 0.20 8.15 -5.00
CA HIS A 165 -0.87 9.04 -4.58
C HIS A 165 -1.79 9.48 -5.74
N SER A 166 -1.24 9.73 -6.93
CA SER A 166 -2.02 10.11 -8.11
C SER A 166 -2.98 9.03 -8.62
N GLN A 167 -2.72 7.75 -8.27
CA GLN A 167 -3.59 6.63 -8.60
C GLN A 167 -4.77 6.45 -7.64
N TRP A 168 -4.88 7.28 -6.59
CA TRP A 168 -6.05 7.28 -5.72
C TRP A 168 -7.20 8.01 -6.43
N PRO A 169 -8.39 7.38 -6.55
CA PRO A 169 -9.54 8.09 -7.10
C PRO A 169 -9.83 9.30 -6.22
N PRO A 170 -10.00 10.49 -6.80
CA PRO A 170 -10.38 11.66 -6.03
C PRO A 170 -11.72 11.40 -5.35
N VAL A 171 -11.81 11.68 -4.06
CA VAL A 171 -13.01 11.45 -3.21
C VAL A 171 -14.29 12.07 -3.83
N LYS A 172 -14.14 13.07 -4.70
CA LYS A 172 -15.23 13.72 -5.43
C LYS A 172 -15.89 12.87 -6.52
N SER A 173 -15.24 11.82 -7.04
CA SER A 173 -15.84 11.00 -8.10
C SER A 173 -16.94 10.06 -7.61
N LEU A 174 -17.04 9.81 -6.31
CA LEU A 174 -18.08 8.98 -5.72
C LEU A 174 -19.40 9.73 -5.48
N GLN A 175 -19.38 11.07 -5.39
CA GLN A 175 -20.58 11.90 -5.21
C GLN A 175 -21.33 12.16 -6.52
N ASN A 176 -20.63 12.25 -7.66
CA ASN A 176 -21.28 12.54 -8.95
C ASN A 176 -22.03 11.35 -9.57
N THR A 177 -21.86 10.14 -9.05
CA THR A 177 -22.57 8.95 -9.57
C THR A 177 -23.96 8.78 -8.90
N GLN A 178 -24.19 9.43 -7.75
CA GLN A 178 -25.49 9.40 -7.08
C GLN A 178 -26.48 10.45 -7.59
N ASP A 179 -25.98 11.58 -8.13
CA ASP A 179 -26.83 12.67 -8.64
C ASP A 179 -27.33 12.46 -10.08
N GLN A 180 -26.80 11.47 -10.82
CA GLN A 180 -27.25 11.15 -12.19
C GLN A 180 -28.33 10.07 -12.28
N SER A 181 -28.76 9.49 -11.16
CA SER A 181 -29.84 8.50 -11.13
C SER A 181 -31.21 9.09 -10.71
N GLY A 182 -31.35 10.41 -10.69
CA GLY A 182 -32.58 11.13 -10.38
C GLY A 182 -33.22 11.73 -11.62
N ASP A 183 -34.27 11.06 -12.08
CA ASP A 183 -35.43 11.52 -12.84
C ASP A 183 -35.34 11.76 -14.37
N PRO A 184 -35.83 10.82 -15.21
CA PRO A 184 -36.15 11.08 -16.60
C PRO A 184 -37.65 11.26 -16.79
N ASP A 185 -38.33 12.20 -16.08
CA ASP A 185 -39.71 12.53 -16.42
C ASP A 185 -40.10 13.98 -16.08
N SER A 186 -39.68 14.91 -16.92
CA SER A 186 -40.31 16.23 -17.00
C SER A 186 -40.14 16.90 -18.37
N SER A 187 -40.57 16.21 -19.47
CA SER A 187 -40.80 16.90 -20.74
C SER A 187 -42.02 16.34 -21.47
N LYS A 188 -43.20 16.58 -20.92
CA LYS A 188 -44.47 16.61 -21.70
C LYS A 188 -45.45 17.52 -21.00
N LYS A 189 -45.42 18.80 -21.37
CA LYS A 189 -46.62 19.66 -21.57
C LYS A 189 -46.21 20.86 -22.41
#